data_0df5bafe58db4f4c69a5aae4b045bd45
#
_entry.id   0df5bafe58db4f4c69a5aae4b045bd45
#
_cell.length_a   1.000
_cell.length_b   1.000
_cell.length_c   1.000
_cell.angle_alpha   90.00
_cell.angle_beta   90.00
_cell.angle_gamma   90.00
#
_symmetry.space_group_name_H-M   'P 1'
#
loop_
_entity.id
_entity.type
_entity.pdbx_description
1 polymer ?
#
loop_
_entity_poly.entity_id
_entity_poly.type
_entity_poly.pdbx_seq_one_letter_code
_entity_poly.pdbx_strand_id
1 'polypeptide(L)'
;KIVGFAIVDLQGHDVWALFVDPEKEGQGIGRALHDLMLEWYFAETDEPLHLGTEGGTRAEKFYRKRGWEEIGREPNGELTFLMPRKPLHLLS
;
A
#
# COMPACT_ATOMS: atom_id res chain seq x y z
N LYS A 1 21.81 7.67 -2.94
CA LYS A 1 20.65 8.54 -3.00
C LYS A 1 19.37 7.73 -2.84
N ILE A 2 18.49 8.17 -1.98
CA ILE A 2 17.25 7.46 -1.74
C ILE A 2 16.25 7.82 -2.83
N VAL A 3 15.74 6.83 -3.55
CA VAL A 3 14.74 7.06 -4.58
C VAL A 3 13.34 6.73 -4.06
N GLY A 4 13.24 5.95 -2.98
CA GLY A 4 11.96 5.65 -2.35
C GLY A 4 12.14 4.74 -1.16
N PHE A 5 11.10 4.63 -0.33
CA PHE A 5 11.12 3.71 0.80
C PHE A 5 9.69 3.41 1.25
N ALA A 6 9.55 2.32 1.98
CA ALA A 6 8.27 1.95 2.60
C ALA A 6 8.51 1.61 4.05
N ILE A 7 7.58 1.96 4.91
CA ILE A 7 7.62 1.63 6.33
C ILE A 7 6.33 0.92 6.68
N VAL A 8 6.44 -0.30 7.21
CA VAL A 8 5.29 -1.12 7.53
C VAL A 8 5.41 -1.56 8.99
N ASP A 9 4.32 -1.43 9.73
CA ASP A 9 4.26 -1.89 11.11
C ASP A 9 3.67 -3.30 11.09
N LEU A 10 4.50 -4.30 11.33
CA LEU A 10 4.06 -5.69 11.29
C LEU A 10 3.09 -6.01 12.41
N GLN A 11 3.29 -5.42 13.59
CA GLN A 11 2.41 -5.69 14.70
C GLN A 11 1.07 -4.98 14.59
N GLY A 12 1.08 -3.77 14.06
CA GLY A 12 -0.15 -3.01 13.88
C GLY A 12 -0.84 -3.29 12.56
N HIS A 13 -0.18 -4.04 11.67
CA HIS A 13 -0.73 -4.39 10.35
C HIS A 13 -1.05 -3.15 9.52
N ASP A 14 -0.19 -2.14 9.60
CA ASP A 14 -0.39 -0.88 8.90
C ASP A 14 0.80 -0.48 8.07
N VAL A 15 0.53 0.19 6.96
CA VAL A 15 1.57 0.86 6.20
C VAL A 15 1.67 2.28 6.76
N TRP A 16 2.86 2.64 7.26
CA TRP A 16 3.07 3.98 7.81
C TRP A 16 3.53 4.95 6.75
N ALA A 17 4.25 4.50 5.76
CA ALA A 17 4.73 5.38 4.70
C ALA A 17 5.11 4.59 3.46
N LEU A 18 4.86 5.16 2.32
CA LEU A 18 5.36 4.66 1.04
C LEU A 18 5.73 5.91 0.27
N PHE A 19 7.02 6.12 0.09
CA PHE A 19 7.53 7.33 -0.52
C PHE A 19 8.36 7.05 -1.76
N VAL A 20 8.18 7.84 -2.80
CA VAL A 20 9.02 7.79 -3.99
C VAL A 20 9.48 9.21 -4.26
N ASP A 21 10.76 9.39 -4.55
CA ASP A 21 11.32 10.68 -4.89
C ASP A 21 10.51 11.24 -6.07
N PRO A 22 9.95 12.44 -5.96
CA PRO A 22 9.14 13.01 -7.02
C PRO A 22 9.86 13.08 -8.37
N GLU A 23 11.19 13.24 -8.35
CA GLU A 23 11.97 13.30 -9.58
C GLU A 23 12.06 11.94 -10.25
N LYS A 24 11.70 10.87 -9.55
CA LYS A 24 11.76 9.52 -10.08
C LYS A 24 10.38 8.94 -10.36
N GLU A 25 9.34 9.73 -10.18
CA GLU A 25 8.00 9.24 -10.45
C GLU A 25 7.84 8.92 -11.93
N GLY A 26 6.98 7.98 -12.22
CA GLY A 26 6.76 7.59 -13.61
C GLY A 26 7.72 6.53 -14.12
N GLN A 27 8.66 6.10 -13.28
CA GLN A 27 9.63 5.09 -13.69
C GLN A 27 9.30 3.71 -13.11
N GLY A 28 8.11 3.54 -12.56
CA GLY A 28 7.71 2.25 -12.01
C GLY A 28 8.28 1.96 -10.63
N ILE A 29 8.99 2.91 -10.02
CA ILE A 29 9.61 2.68 -8.71
C ILE A 29 8.58 2.49 -7.63
N GLY A 30 7.52 3.30 -7.62
CA GLY A 30 6.47 3.18 -6.61
C GLY A 30 5.78 1.83 -6.69
N ARG A 31 5.53 1.35 -7.89
CA ARG A 31 4.88 0.06 -8.08
C ARG A 31 5.79 -1.06 -7.62
N ALA A 32 7.07 -1.02 -7.97
CA ALA A 32 8.02 -2.06 -7.57
C ALA A 32 8.18 -2.07 -6.05
N LEU A 33 8.27 -0.90 -5.44
CA LEU A 33 8.44 -0.78 -4.00
C LEU A 33 7.19 -1.29 -3.29
N HIS A 34 6.00 -0.95 -3.80
CA HIS A 34 4.74 -1.42 -3.25
C HIS A 34 4.68 -2.95 -3.29
N ASP A 35 5.05 -3.54 -4.43
CA ASP A 35 4.97 -4.99 -4.58
C ASP A 35 5.97 -5.71 -3.66
N LEU A 36 7.17 -5.15 -3.48
CA LEU A 36 8.13 -5.71 -2.54
C LEU A 36 7.63 -5.59 -1.11
N MET A 37 6.97 -4.48 -0.77
CA MET A 37 6.41 -4.29 0.55
C MET A 37 5.37 -5.37 0.85
N LEU A 38 4.46 -5.62 -0.09
CA LEU A 38 3.44 -6.65 0.12
C LEU A 38 4.05 -8.03 0.20
N GLU A 39 5.05 -8.31 -0.64
CA GLU A 39 5.70 -9.60 -0.64
C GLU A 39 6.36 -9.84 0.71
N TRP A 40 7.08 -8.84 1.23
CA TRP A 40 7.72 -8.97 2.53
C TRP A 40 6.68 -9.14 3.64
N TYR A 41 5.65 -8.31 3.62
CA TYR A 41 4.65 -8.34 4.70
C TYR A 41 3.92 -9.69 4.75
N PHE A 42 3.47 -10.18 3.60
CA PHE A 42 2.71 -11.41 3.58
C PHE A 42 3.58 -12.67 3.69
N ALA A 43 4.89 -12.52 3.67
CA ALA A 43 5.78 -13.61 4.03
C ALA A 43 5.86 -13.74 5.56
N GLU A 44 5.58 -12.65 6.28
CA GLU A 44 5.68 -12.64 7.74
C GLU A 44 4.35 -12.93 8.43
N THR A 45 3.23 -12.66 7.79
CA THR A 45 1.93 -12.84 8.43
C THR A 45 0.84 -13.01 7.39
N ASP A 46 -0.30 -13.61 7.79
CA ASP A 46 -1.45 -13.74 6.90
C ASP A 46 -2.48 -12.66 7.18
N GLU A 47 -2.22 -11.77 8.13
CA GLU A 47 -3.20 -10.74 8.49
C GLU A 47 -3.31 -9.70 7.38
N PRO A 48 -4.50 -9.18 7.12
CA PRO A 48 -4.65 -8.12 6.13
C PRO A 48 -3.83 -6.90 6.51
N LEU A 49 -3.39 -6.15 5.51
CA LEU A 49 -2.60 -4.95 5.73
C LEU A 49 -3.50 -3.74 5.53
N HIS A 50 -3.37 -2.74 6.40
CA HIS A 50 -4.19 -1.54 6.36
C HIS A 50 -3.35 -0.33 6.00
N LEU A 51 -3.99 0.71 5.48
CA LEU A 51 -3.34 2.00 5.34
C LEU A 51 -4.38 3.11 5.35
N GLY A 52 -3.96 4.30 5.75
CA GLY A 52 -4.79 5.49 5.67
C GLY A 52 -4.20 6.42 4.63
N THR A 53 -5.04 7.05 3.83
CA THR A 53 -4.57 8.01 2.84
C THR A 53 -5.62 9.09 2.63
N GLU A 54 -5.18 10.27 2.20
CA GLU A 54 -6.09 11.37 1.97
C GLU A 54 -6.86 11.16 0.68
N GLY A 55 -8.16 11.40 0.70
CA GLY A 55 -8.99 11.25 -0.48
C GLY A 55 -8.73 12.31 -1.51
N GLY A 56 -9.00 12.01 -2.77
CA GLY A 56 -8.84 12.95 -3.86
C GLY A 56 -7.40 13.14 -4.30
N THR A 57 -6.48 12.27 -3.88
CA THR A 57 -5.07 12.42 -4.18
C THR A 57 -4.60 11.37 -5.18
N ARG A 58 -3.38 11.56 -5.68
CA ARG A 58 -2.77 10.57 -6.57
C ARG A 58 -2.54 9.26 -5.81
N ALA A 59 -2.27 9.36 -4.50
CA ALA A 59 -2.08 8.18 -3.68
C ALA A 59 -3.33 7.32 -3.66
N GLU A 60 -4.50 7.94 -3.53
CA GLU A 60 -5.75 7.19 -3.54
C GLU A 60 -5.88 6.42 -4.85
N LYS A 61 -5.61 7.06 -5.99
CA LYS A 61 -5.73 6.40 -7.27
C LYS A 61 -4.73 5.26 -7.39
N PHE A 62 -3.52 5.46 -6.88
CA PHE A 62 -2.47 4.46 -6.92
C PHE A 62 -2.91 3.21 -6.17
N TYR A 63 -3.42 3.37 -4.95
CA TYR A 63 -3.81 2.22 -4.14
C TYR A 63 -5.02 1.49 -4.73
N ARG A 64 -6.02 2.23 -5.23
CA ARG A 64 -7.17 1.57 -5.85
C ARG A 64 -6.72 0.75 -7.06
N LYS A 65 -5.77 1.26 -7.83
CA LYS A 65 -5.30 0.55 -8.99
C LYS A 65 -4.51 -0.69 -8.62
N ARG A 66 -3.90 -0.70 -7.44
CA ARG A 66 -3.14 -1.86 -6.95
C ARG A 66 -4.05 -2.88 -6.27
N GLY A 67 -5.34 -2.64 -6.15
CA GLY A 67 -6.27 -3.61 -5.60
C GLY A 67 -6.65 -3.42 -4.14
N TRP A 68 -6.27 -2.30 -3.54
CA TRP A 68 -6.69 -2.01 -2.17
C TRP A 68 -8.17 -1.66 -2.15
N GLU A 69 -8.87 -2.10 -1.10
CA GLU A 69 -10.29 -1.86 -0.95
C GLU A 69 -10.55 -0.81 0.11
N GLU A 70 -11.42 0.13 -0.19
CA GLU A 70 -11.77 1.15 0.79
C GLU A 70 -12.71 0.52 1.80
N ILE A 71 -12.36 0.58 3.10
CA ILE A 71 -13.19 0.01 4.14
C ILE A 71 -13.68 1.07 5.12
N GLY A 72 -13.26 2.32 4.98
CA GLY A 72 -13.74 3.38 5.85
C GLY A 72 -13.39 4.73 5.31
N ARG A 73 -14.15 5.74 5.74
CA ARG A 73 -13.92 7.12 5.33
C ARG A 73 -14.20 8.01 6.53
N GLU A 74 -13.23 8.85 6.87
CA GLU A 74 -13.38 9.75 7.98
C GLU A 74 -14.04 11.06 7.54
N PRO A 75 -14.69 11.80 8.46
CA PRO A 75 -15.29 13.08 8.09
C PRO A 75 -14.31 14.07 7.49
N ASN A 76 -13.02 13.96 7.82
CA ASN A 76 -12.02 14.87 7.28
C ASN A 76 -11.55 14.45 5.89
N GLY A 77 -12.14 13.40 5.32
CA GLY A 77 -11.77 12.96 3.97
C GLY A 77 -10.71 11.90 3.91
N GLU A 78 -10.20 11.46 5.04
CA GLU A 78 -9.20 10.40 5.05
C GLU A 78 -9.86 9.06 4.78
N LEU A 79 -9.23 8.23 3.95
CA LEU A 79 -9.75 6.92 3.59
C LEU A 79 -8.92 5.85 4.26
N THR A 80 -9.57 4.76 4.68
CA THR A 80 -8.87 3.59 5.18
C THR A 80 -9.00 2.48 4.14
N PHE A 81 -7.86 1.93 3.75
CA PHE A 81 -7.82 0.86 2.76
C PHE A 81 -7.32 -0.42 3.38
N LEU A 82 -7.74 -1.54 2.80
CA LEU A 82 -7.35 -2.86 3.25
C LEU A 82 -6.83 -3.66 2.06
N MET A 83 -5.74 -4.39 2.28
CA MET A 83 -5.23 -5.36 1.31
C MET A 83 -5.21 -6.73 1.97
N PRO A 84 -6.11 -7.64 1.61
CA PRO A 84 -6.07 -8.99 2.17
C PRO A 84 -4.99 -9.79 1.48
N ARG A 85 -4.54 -10.86 2.13
CA ARG A 85 -3.57 -11.75 1.49
C ARG A 85 -4.23 -12.40 0.28
N LYS A 86 -3.51 -12.43 -0.83
CA LYS A 86 -4.05 -13.05 -2.03
C LYS A 86 -4.12 -14.55 -1.87
N PRO A 87 -5.21 -15.16 -2.31
CA PRO A 87 -5.30 -16.60 -2.26
C PRO A 87 -4.30 -17.20 -3.20
N LEU A 88 -3.83 -18.34 -2.76
CA LEU A 88 -2.85 -18.96 -3.58
C LEU A 88 -3.35 -19.46 -4.83
N HIS A 89 -4.50 -19.67 -4.84
CA HIS A 89 -5.09 -20.27 -5.92
C HIS A 89 -4.85 -19.58 -7.10
N LEU A 90 -4.51 -18.60 -6.93
CA LEU A 90 -4.30 -17.98 -7.94
C LEU A 90 -4.01 -18.74 -8.93
N LEU A 91 -3.78 -19.51 -8.72
CA LEU A 91 -3.45 -20.33 -9.48
C LEU A 91 -4.42 -20.55 -10.24
N SER A 92 -5.02 -20.38 -10.06
CA SER A 92 -5.99 -20.76 -10.77
C SER A 92 -6.29 -20.01 -11.72
#